data_84c66b6b9ebc803237fb7b2f5179c240
#
_entry.id   84c66b6b9ebc803237fb7b2f5179c240
#
_cell.length_a   1.000
_cell.length_b   1.000
_cell.length_c   1.000
_cell.angle_alpha   90.00
_cell.angle_beta   90.00
_cell.angle_gamma   90.00
#
_symmetry.space_group_name_H-M   'P 1'
#
loop_
_entity.id
_entity.type
_entity.pdbx_description
1 polymer ?
#
loop_
_entity_poly.entity_id
_entity_poly.type
_entity_poly.pdbx_seq_one_letter_code
_entity_poly.pdbx_strand_id
1 'polypeptide(L)' 'MTPLAKTISRRSSGNGVNRRQYVVTLAPGDIIGFRDVRARMTYWLPLAACYAMAVRAEVARKRAEKAAARKGRAR' A
#
# COMPACT_ATOMS: atom_id res chain seq x y z
N MET A 1 6.49 -21.55 0.57
CA MET A 1 5.38 -20.61 0.33
C MET A 1 4.83 -20.84 -1.07
N THR A 2 3.53 -20.84 -1.22
CA THR A 2 2.89 -21.13 -2.50
C THR A 2 2.77 -19.88 -3.35
N PRO A 3 3.17 -19.92 -4.64
CA PRO A 3 2.97 -18.77 -5.53
C PRO A 3 1.49 -18.44 -5.70
N LEU A 4 1.21 -17.20 -6.05
CA LEU A 4 -0.15 -16.72 -6.30
C LEU A 4 -0.67 -17.35 -7.59
N ALA A 5 -1.61 -18.28 -7.46
CA ALA A 5 -2.18 -19.02 -8.59
C ALA A 5 -3.61 -18.61 -8.91
N LYS A 6 -4.29 -17.97 -7.98
CA LYS A 6 -5.70 -17.55 -8.13
C LYS A 6 -5.85 -16.07 -7.81
N THR A 7 -6.80 -15.44 -8.48
CA THR A 7 -7.14 -14.05 -8.17
C THR A 7 -7.85 -13.98 -6.81
N ILE A 8 -7.36 -13.11 -5.95
CA ILE A 8 -7.92 -12.91 -4.61
C ILE A 8 -8.27 -11.45 -4.45
N SER A 9 -9.51 -11.16 -4.06
CA SER A 9 -9.96 -9.81 -3.82
C SER A 9 -10.45 -9.67 -2.38
N ARG A 10 -10.12 -8.54 -1.77
CA ARG A 10 -10.58 -8.22 -0.41
C ARG A 10 -10.89 -6.74 -0.31
N ARG A 11 -11.84 -6.41 0.55
CA ARG A 11 -12.21 -5.02 0.81
C ARG A 11 -11.46 -4.51 2.02
N SER A 12 -10.95 -3.28 1.94
CA SER A 12 -10.34 -2.65 3.10
C SER A 12 -11.41 -2.26 4.12
N SER A 13 -11.00 -2.07 5.37
CA SER A 13 -11.92 -1.78 6.47
C SER A 13 -12.50 -0.37 6.46
N GLY A 14 -11.89 0.55 5.70
CA GLY A 14 -12.32 1.94 5.72
C GLY A 14 -11.74 2.74 6.89
N ASN A 15 -10.77 2.18 7.60
CA ASN A 15 -10.13 2.84 8.74
C ASN A 15 -8.93 3.71 8.34
N GLY A 16 -8.71 3.90 7.05
CA GLY A 16 -7.64 4.74 6.55
C GLY A 16 -7.93 6.23 6.70
N VAL A 17 -6.98 7.05 6.29
CA VAL A 17 -7.03 8.51 6.43
C VAL A 17 -8.30 9.11 5.83
N ASN A 18 -8.74 8.60 4.70
CA ASN A 18 -9.90 9.11 3.98
C ASN A 18 -11.20 8.37 4.32
N ARG A 19 -11.13 7.38 5.19
CA ARG A 19 -12.25 6.50 5.51
C ARG A 19 -12.88 5.85 4.28
N ARG A 20 -12.13 5.80 3.18
CA ARG A 20 -12.58 5.13 1.97
C ARG A 20 -12.30 3.65 2.05
N GLN A 21 -13.19 2.88 1.47
CA GLN A 21 -12.98 1.45 1.31
C GLN A 21 -12.50 1.17 -0.10
N TYR A 22 -11.47 0.36 -0.20
CA TYR A 22 -10.91 -0.05 -1.48
C TYR A 22 -11.06 -1.55 -1.64
N VAL A 23 -11.26 -1.99 -2.86
CA VAL A 23 -11.17 -3.40 -3.21
C VAL A 23 -9.75 -3.62 -3.71
N VAL A 24 -9.00 -4.46 -3.02
CA VAL A 24 -7.63 -4.81 -3.37
C VAL A 24 -7.65 -6.21 -3.96
N THR A 25 -7.09 -6.35 -5.15
CA THR A 25 -7.08 -7.62 -5.88
C THR A 25 -5.64 -8.02 -6.16
N LEU A 26 -5.30 -9.25 -5.77
CA LEU A 26 -4.03 -9.87 -6.13
C LEU A 26 -4.31 -10.88 -7.24
N ALA A 27 -3.62 -10.75 -8.36
CA ALA A 27 -3.83 -11.61 -9.52
C ALA A 27 -2.55 -12.30 -9.94
N PRO A 28 -2.65 -13.49 -10.55
CA PRO A 28 -1.48 -14.17 -11.11
C PRO A 28 -0.77 -13.26 -12.11
N GLY A 29 0.55 -13.39 -12.22
CA GLY A 29 1.37 -12.49 -13.03
C GLY A 29 1.98 -11.36 -12.20
N ASP A 30 1.89 -11.48 -10.87
CA ASP A 30 2.49 -10.53 -9.92
C ASP A 30 1.99 -9.12 -10.11
N ILE A 31 0.67 -8.97 -10.23
CA ILE A 31 0.01 -7.68 -10.33
C ILE A 31 -0.97 -7.48 -9.19
N ILE A 32 -1.15 -6.24 -8.81
CA ILE A 32 -2.11 -5.85 -7.78
C ILE A 32 -3.04 -4.78 -8.37
N GLY A 33 -4.32 -4.90 -8.08
CA GLY A 33 -5.33 -3.96 -8.54
C GLY A 33 -5.97 -3.23 -7.37
N PHE A 34 -6.30 -1.97 -7.60
CA PHE A 34 -6.98 -1.14 -6.62
C PHE A 34 -8.23 -0.53 -7.26
N ARG A 35 -9.32 -0.62 -6.56
CA ARG A 35 -10.58 -0.02 -7.02
C ARG A 35 -11.30 0.58 -5.80
N ASP A 36 -11.77 1.81 -5.94
CA ASP A 36 -12.67 2.37 -4.93
C ASP A 36 -13.94 1.52 -4.94
N VAL A 37 -14.52 1.27 -3.78
CA VAL A 37 -15.70 0.42 -3.65
C VAL A 37 -16.88 0.94 -4.50
N ARG A 38 -16.93 2.24 -4.74
CA ARG A 38 -17.98 2.87 -5.54
C ARG A 38 -17.62 3.06 -7.01
N ALA A 39 -16.37 2.77 -7.39
CA ALA A 39 -15.90 2.96 -8.75
C ALA A 39 -15.95 1.66 -9.54
N ARG A 40 -16.00 1.77 -10.85
CA ARG A 40 -16.01 0.60 -11.73
C ARG A 40 -14.64 0.25 -12.27
N MET A 41 -13.71 1.20 -12.25
CA MET A 41 -12.38 0.99 -12.82
C MET A 41 -11.41 0.48 -11.78
N THR A 42 -10.67 -0.55 -12.15
CA THR A 42 -9.58 -1.10 -11.34
C THR A 42 -8.26 -0.59 -11.93
N TYR A 43 -7.41 -0.05 -11.07
CA TYR A 43 -6.08 0.41 -11.46
C TYR A 43 -5.08 -0.66 -11.10
N TRP A 44 -4.36 -1.15 -12.10
CA TRP A 44 -3.42 -2.25 -11.93
C TRP A 44 -1.99 -1.76 -11.86
N LEU A 45 -1.18 -2.47 -11.09
CA LEU A 45 0.20 -2.08 -10.80
C LEU A 45 1.02 -3.35 -10.61
N PRO A 46 2.24 -3.43 -11.17
CA PRO A 46 3.11 -4.56 -10.85
C PRO A 46 3.42 -4.61 -9.36
N LEU A 47 3.48 -5.81 -8.79
CA LEU A 47 3.83 -5.96 -7.38
C LEU A 47 5.20 -5.37 -7.06
N ALA A 48 6.14 -5.47 -8.01
CA ALA A 48 7.47 -4.89 -7.83
C ALA A 48 7.41 -3.38 -7.65
N ALA A 49 6.56 -2.69 -8.40
CA ALA A 49 6.37 -1.24 -8.24
C ALA A 49 5.74 -0.91 -6.89
N CYS A 50 4.77 -1.70 -6.48
CA CYS A 50 4.12 -1.54 -5.18
C CYS A 50 5.13 -1.74 -4.04
N TYR A 51 5.98 -2.75 -4.15
CA TYR A 51 7.04 -3.00 -3.18
C TYR A 51 8.02 -1.81 -3.10
N ALA A 52 8.43 -1.28 -4.24
CA ALA A 52 9.33 -0.12 -4.27
C ALA A 52 8.73 1.10 -3.57
N MET A 53 7.45 1.35 -3.79
CA MET A 53 6.75 2.44 -3.09
C MET A 53 6.68 2.19 -1.58
N ALA A 54 6.44 0.96 -1.16
CA ALA A 54 6.40 0.60 0.25
C ALA A 54 7.76 0.82 0.92
N VAL A 55 8.85 0.46 0.26
CA VAL A 55 10.20 0.68 0.76
C VAL A 55 10.48 2.18 0.91
N ARG A 56 10.12 2.98 -0.08
CA ARG A 56 10.29 4.43 -0.02
C ARG A 56 9.50 5.05 1.14
N ALA A 57 8.29 4.59 1.34
CA ALA A 57 7.45 5.07 2.44
C ALA A 57 8.09 4.75 3.79
N GLU A 58 8.65 3.55 3.95
CA GLU A 58 9.33 3.14 5.18
C GLU A 58 10.58 3.98 5.43
N VAL A 59 11.39 4.22 4.40
CA VAL A 59 12.59 5.06 4.50
C VAL A 59 12.20 6.48 4.91
N ALA A 60 11.18 7.04 4.28
CA ALA A 60 10.70 8.39 4.59
C ALA A 60 10.23 8.47 6.05
N ARG A 61 9.51 7.46 6.52
CA ARG A 61 9.02 7.39 7.90
C ARG A 61 10.17 7.38 8.89
N LYS A 62 11.20 6.57 8.63
CA LYS A 62 12.37 6.48 9.51
C LYS A 62 13.15 7.79 9.54
N ARG A 63 13.27 8.44 8.40
CA ARG A 63 13.94 9.75 8.34
C ARG A 63 13.18 10.81 9.13
N ALA A 64 11.86 10.80 9.03
CA ALA A 64 11.02 11.73 9.78
C ALA A 64 11.15 11.48 11.29
N GLU A 65 11.19 10.23 11.72
CA GLU A 65 11.38 9.88 13.12
C GLU A 65 12.73 10.36 13.64
N LYS A 66 13.80 10.17 12.86
CA LYS A 66 15.13 10.65 13.24
C LYS A 66 15.16 12.17 13.34
N ALA A 67 14.56 12.86 12.39
CA ALA A 67 14.50 14.32 12.41
C ALA A 67 13.74 14.83 13.63
N ALA A 68 12.62 14.20 13.96
CA ALA A 68 11.85 14.55 15.16
C ALA A 68 12.65 14.30 16.44
N ALA A 69 13.37 13.18 16.51
CA ALA A 69 14.21 12.87 17.66
C ALA A 69 15.36 13.88 17.83
N ARG A 70 15.96 14.31 16.71
CA ARG A 70 17.02 15.33 16.73
C ARG A 70 16.50 16.67 17.23
N LYS A 71 15.33 17.08 16.76
CA LYS A 71 14.70 18.34 17.22
C LYS A 71 14.42 18.29 18.71
N GLY A 72 14.02 17.16 19.23
CA GLY A 72 13.79 16.98 20.66
C GLY A 72 15.05 17.04 21.50
N ARG A 73 16.22 16.73 20.92
CA ARG A 73 17.51 16.75 21.61
C ARG A 73 18.26 18.07 21.43
N ALA A 74 17.97 18.80 20.37
CA ALA A 74 18.68 20.03 20.05
C ALA A 74 18.13 21.20 20.87
N ARG A 75 18.63 21.32 22.07
CA ARG A 75 18.31 22.45 22.95
C ARG A 75 19.56 23.01 23.61
#